data_f3395f3b296c7196f780021b25230fbf
#
_entry.id   f3395f3b296c7196f780021b25230fbf
#
_cell.length_a   1.000
_cell.length_b   1.000
_cell.length_c   1.000
_cell.angle_alpha   90.00
_cell.angle_beta   90.00
_cell.angle_gamma   90.00
#
_symmetry.space_group_name_H-M   'P 1'
#
loop_
_entity.id
_entity.type
_entity.pdbx_description
1 polymer ?
#
loop_
_entity_poly.entity_id
_entity_poly.type
_entity_poly.pdbx_seq_one_letter_code
_entity_poly.pdbx_strand_id
1 'polypeptide(L)'
;MDPLLEHQRLITRRQFFGRTACGLGSAALASLLSSDGFAQTVAPHFAPKAKRVIYLFMDGAPTHVDLFDYKPKLQELHGTPIPDEYLAGKRFSTMTGNAKGKLVLGPVEPFKQHGQSGAWVSHFLPYTAEIADELCFIKSMRTEAINHAPGICFVLSGSEMPGRPTMGAWLAYGLGSANENLPAFAVMTSVSKGTTCGQIFYDFYWGSGFLPSRFQGVKFRGGGDPVLYLSNPDGMSAQMRRGLLDDIARMNEIKLRDVGDPEISTRLTQYEMAFRMQTSVPELADLSKEPPEILEMYGPQVKEPGTFAHNCLMARRMAERGVRFVQVMHAGWDQHGSVTTELYTQCKDTDQPSAALVKDLKRLGLLDDTIVIWGGEFGRTPFLQGDFKERQKWGRDHHPYAFTLWMAGGGIKPGISYGETDDLAMNVIKDPVHVHDFQATLLHQLGIDHERLTYKFQGRNFRLTDVHGKVVKDILV
;
A
#
# COMPACT_ATOMS: atom_id res chain seq x y z
N MET A 1 -29.55 -11.14 37.62
CA MET A 1 -29.49 -9.70 37.29
C MET A 1 -30.64 -9.41 36.36
N ASP A 2 -31.36 -8.31 36.61
CA ASP A 2 -32.56 -7.99 35.81
C ASP A 2 -32.11 -7.53 34.41
N PRO A 3 -32.60 -8.22 33.31
CA PRO A 3 -32.26 -7.89 31.94
C PRO A 3 -32.55 -6.41 31.53
N LEU A 4 -33.53 -5.79 32.21
CA LEU A 4 -33.86 -4.37 32.01
C LEU A 4 -32.78 -3.41 32.55
N LEU A 5 -32.12 -3.78 33.64
CA LEU A 5 -30.99 -3.01 34.19
C LEU A 5 -29.72 -3.12 33.33
N GLU A 6 -29.52 -4.25 32.70
CA GLU A 6 -28.39 -4.48 31.76
C GLU A 6 -28.58 -3.71 30.44
N HIS A 7 -29.82 -3.67 29.95
CA HIS A 7 -30.18 -2.86 28.77
C HIS A 7 -30.03 -1.34 29.04
N GLN A 8 -30.34 -0.86 30.23
CA GLN A 8 -30.15 0.53 30.58
C GLN A 8 -28.69 0.96 30.72
N ARG A 9 -27.77 0.05 31.05
CA ARG A 9 -26.32 0.31 31.08
C ARG A 9 -25.67 0.43 29.72
N LEU A 10 -26.28 -0.13 28.68
CA LEU A 10 -25.83 -0.07 27.29
C LEU A 10 -26.27 1.21 26.57
N ILE A 11 -27.02 2.10 27.23
CA ILE A 11 -27.39 3.40 26.66
C ILE A 11 -26.14 4.25 26.53
N THR A 12 -25.67 4.48 25.30
CA THR A 12 -24.55 5.39 25.02
C THR A 12 -24.91 6.84 25.40
N ARG A 13 -23.90 7.69 25.68
CA ARG A 13 -24.11 9.12 25.90
C ARG A 13 -24.99 9.77 24.84
N ARG A 14 -24.91 9.34 23.62
CA ARG A 14 -25.69 9.79 22.45
C ARG A 14 -27.18 9.46 22.61
N GLN A 15 -27.53 8.28 23.11
CA GLN A 15 -28.90 7.85 23.39
C GLN A 15 -29.48 8.57 24.61
N PHE A 16 -28.65 8.83 25.62
CA PHE A 16 -29.04 9.59 26.79
C PHE A 16 -29.45 11.02 26.43
N PHE A 17 -28.64 11.71 25.63
CA PHE A 17 -28.94 13.06 25.17
C PHE A 17 -30.10 13.11 24.15
N GLY A 18 -30.31 12.10 23.33
CA GLY A 18 -31.43 12.02 22.37
C GLY A 18 -32.80 11.84 23.05
N ARG A 19 -32.85 11.22 24.23
CA ARG A 19 -34.11 11.02 24.98
C ARG A 19 -34.45 12.16 25.93
N THR A 20 -33.45 12.94 26.37
CA THR A 20 -33.67 14.02 27.39
C THR A 20 -33.70 15.43 26.82
N ALA A 21 -33.37 15.65 25.56
CA ALA A 21 -33.31 16.97 24.94
C ALA A 21 -34.49 17.22 23.98
N CYS A 22 -35.68 17.36 24.50
CA CYS A 22 -36.76 17.96 23.73
C CYS A 22 -36.54 19.50 23.66
N GLY A 23 -36.17 19.98 22.47
CA GLY A 23 -36.45 21.37 22.09
C GLY A 23 -35.28 22.20 21.54
N LEU A 24 -34.19 22.41 22.18
CA LEU A 24 -33.12 23.34 21.76
C LEU A 24 -31.83 22.63 21.29
N GLY A 25 -31.64 21.36 21.65
CA GLY A 25 -30.49 20.53 21.23
C GLY A 25 -30.65 19.90 19.86
N SER A 26 -31.86 19.82 19.31
CA SER A 26 -32.12 19.10 18.06
C SER A 26 -31.56 19.82 16.83
N ALA A 27 -31.53 21.13 16.77
CA ALA A 27 -30.96 21.89 15.67
C ALA A 27 -29.41 21.86 15.70
N ALA A 28 -28.82 22.01 16.88
CA ALA A 28 -27.37 21.88 17.08
C ALA A 28 -26.90 20.43 16.92
N LEU A 29 -27.71 19.44 17.34
CA LEU A 29 -27.45 18.03 17.18
C LEU A 29 -27.66 17.60 15.71
N ALA A 30 -28.66 18.14 15.01
CA ALA A 30 -28.85 17.91 13.56
C ALA A 30 -27.67 18.49 12.76
N SER A 31 -27.11 19.63 13.14
CA SER A 31 -25.90 20.21 12.55
C SER A 31 -24.66 19.36 12.84
N LEU A 32 -24.53 18.79 14.05
CA LEU A 32 -23.45 17.88 14.41
C LEU A 32 -23.64 16.49 13.77
N LEU A 33 -24.87 16.01 13.62
CA LEU A 33 -25.20 14.73 12.99
C LEU A 33 -25.12 14.81 11.47
N SER A 34 -25.38 15.96 10.86
CA SER A 34 -25.18 16.16 9.42
C SER A 34 -23.70 16.22 9.03
N SER A 35 -22.83 16.59 9.96
CA SER A 35 -21.36 16.54 9.73
C SER A 35 -20.74 15.15 9.91
N ASP A 36 -21.38 14.26 10.71
CA ASP A 36 -20.81 12.95 11.07
C ASP A 36 -21.53 11.73 10.43
N GLY A 37 -22.62 11.92 9.72
CA GLY A 37 -23.59 10.84 9.45
C GLY A 37 -23.58 10.19 8.08
N PHE A 38 -23.13 10.85 7.05
CA PHE A 38 -23.04 10.28 5.71
C PHE A 38 -21.71 10.67 5.12
N ALA A 39 -20.97 9.67 4.57
CA ALA A 39 -19.86 9.96 3.70
C ALA A 39 -20.43 10.71 2.47
N GLN A 40 -20.55 12.03 2.56
CA GLN A 40 -20.44 12.83 1.38
C GLN A 40 -19.11 12.41 0.75
N THR A 41 -19.14 11.93 -0.49
CA THR A 41 -17.98 11.97 -1.35
C THR A 41 -17.46 13.40 -1.24
N VAL A 42 -16.40 13.56 -0.44
CA VAL A 42 -15.80 14.89 -0.31
C VAL A 42 -15.27 15.18 -1.70
N ALA A 43 -15.82 16.20 -2.36
CA ALA A 43 -15.26 16.63 -3.63
C ALA A 43 -13.77 16.89 -3.41
N PRO A 44 -12.90 16.52 -4.35
CA PRO A 44 -11.48 16.83 -4.24
C PRO A 44 -11.30 18.31 -3.89
N HIS A 45 -10.32 18.62 -3.07
CA HIS A 45 -10.08 20.02 -2.65
C HIS A 45 -9.61 20.90 -3.82
N PHE A 46 -9.05 20.25 -4.86
CA PHE A 46 -8.64 20.85 -6.13
C PHE A 46 -8.63 19.77 -7.23
N ALA A 47 -8.46 20.17 -8.49
CA ALA A 47 -8.49 19.25 -9.61
C ALA A 47 -7.40 18.18 -9.51
N PRO A 48 -7.75 16.88 -9.44
CA PRO A 48 -6.79 15.80 -9.33
C PRO A 48 -6.04 15.59 -10.65
N LYS A 49 -4.79 15.19 -10.57
CA LYS A 49 -3.99 14.65 -11.68
C LYS A 49 -4.16 13.15 -11.82
N ALA A 50 -4.33 12.46 -10.69
CA ALA A 50 -4.58 11.03 -10.63
C ALA A 50 -5.99 10.74 -10.11
N LYS A 51 -6.59 9.65 -10.60
CA LYS A 51 -7.90 9.14 -10.15
C LYS A 51 -7.76 7.92 -9.28
N ARG A 52 -6.65 7.16 -9.42
CA ARG A 52 -6.43 5.87 -8.77
C ARG A 52 -4.96 5.59 -8.53
N VAL A 53 -4.71 4.63 -7.65
CA VAL A 53 -3.37 4.20 -7.24
C VAL A 53 -3.29 2.67 -7.28
N ILE A 54 -2.19 2.15 -7.80
CA ILE A 54 -1.78 0.76 -7.64
C ILE A 54 -0.46 0.75 -6.89
N TYR A 55 -0.44 0.18 -5.68
CA TYR A 55 0.77 0.07 -4.88
C TYR A 55 1.28 -1.37 -4.89
N LEU A 56 2.39 -1.60 -5.57
CA LEU A 56 3.17 -2.83 -5.57
C LEU A 56 4.09 -2.79 -4.35
N PHE A 57 3.59 -3.28 -3.22
CA PHE A 57 4.28 -3.22 -1.93
C PHE A 57 5.16 -4.46 -1.75
N MET A 58 6.47 -4.25 -1.67
CA MET A 58 7.50 -5.28 -1.52
C MET A 58 7.81 -5.47 -0.03
N ASP A 59 7.06 -6.36 0.62
CA ASP A 59 7.14 -6.63 2.05
C ASP A 59 8.46 -7.33 2.40
N GLY A 60 9.24 -6.69 3.26
CA GLY A 60 10.56 -7.16 3.65
C GLY A 60 11.70 -6.25 3.18
N ALA A 61 11.42 -5.07 2.67
CA ALA A 61 12.39 -4.02 2.38
C ALA A 61 13.44 -4.40 1.30
N PRO A 62 13.13 -4.19 0.02
CA PRO A 62 14.07 -4.40 -1.08
C PRO A 62 15.37 -3.62 -0.90
N THR A 63 16.48 -4.27 -1.18
CA THR A 63 17.80 -3.64 -1.07
C THR A 63 18.04 -2.60 -2.16
N HIS A 64 18.02 -1.32 -1.81
CA HIS A 64 18.25 -0.23 -2.75
C HIS A 64 19.65 -0.23 -3.34
N VAL A 65 20.65 -0.68 -2.57
CA VAL A 65 22.06 -0.74 -3.00
C VAL A 65 22.36 -1.85 -4.02
N ASP A 66 21.47 -2.84 -4.13
CA ASP A 66 21.61 -3.90 -5.13
C ASP A 66 20.68 -3.74 -6.33
N LEU A 67 19.67 -2.83 -6.26
CA LEU A 67 18.64 -2.71 -7.28
C LEU A 67 18.68 -1.38 -8.06
N PHE A 68 18.85 -0.22 -7.38
CA PHE A 68 18.64 1.09 -7.99
C PHE A 68 19.69 2.16 -7.67
N ASP A 69 20.38 2.04 -6.53
CA ASP A 69 21.30 3.08 -6.04
C ASP A 69 22.75 2.65 -6.20
N TYR A 70 23.21 2.62 -7.46
CA TYR A 70 24.59 2.24 -7.80
C TYR A 70 25.61 3.21 -7.22
N LYS A 71 26.59 2.67 -6.48
CA LYS A 71 27.70 3.40 -5.85
C LYS A 71 29.03 2.72 -6.18
N PRO A 72 29.87 3.31 -7.04
CA PRO A 72 31.22 2.76 -7.34
C PRO A 72 32.07 2.54 -6.09
N LYS A 73 31.91 3.41 -5.07
CA LYS A 73 32.66 3.33 -3.81
C LYS A 73 32.35 2.05 -3.02
N LEU A 74 31.11 1.53 -3.11
CA LEU A 74 30.78 0.23 -2.50
C LEU A 74 31.57 -0.92 -3.14
N GLN A 75 31.79 -0.87 -4.45
CA GLN A 75 32.60 -1.86 -5.14
C GLN A 75 34.07 -1.74 -4.77
N GLU A 76 34.60 -0.50 -4.69
CA GLU A 76 35.99 -0.22 -4.32
C GLU A 76 36.30 -0.71 -2.90
N LEU A 77 35.38 -0.46 -1.95
CA LEU A 77 35.58 -0.81 -0.54
C LEU A 77 35.10 -2.22 -0.18
N HIS A 78 34.63 -3.01 -1.15
CA HIS A 78 34.13 -4.35 -0.90
C HIS A 78 35.10 -5.22 -0.10
N GLY A 79 34.65 -5.78 1.02
CA GLY A 79 35.45 -6.59 1.93
C GLY A 79 36.35 -5.81 2.90
N THR A 80 36.31 -4.49 2.88
CA THR A 80 37.02 -3.66 3.87
C THR A 80 36.06 -3.21 4.99
N PRO A 81 36.57 -2.86 6.19
CA PRO A 81 35.73 -2.31 7.24
C PRO A 81 35.05 -1.00 6.79
N ILE A 82 33.77 -0.85 7.14
CA ILE A 82 33.05 0.41 6.86
C ILE A 82 33.70 1.56 7.63
N PRO A 83 33.96 2.73 6.99
CA PRO A 83 34.56 3.86 7.68
C PRO A 83 33.64 4.42 8.78
N ASP A 84 34.21 4.75 9.94
CA ASP A 84 33.46 5.21 11.13
C ASP A 84 32.65 6.47 10.87
N GLU A 85 33.05 7.33 9.93
CA GLU A 85 32.34 8.56 9.54
C GLU A 85 30.93 8.32 9.02
N TYR A 86 30.67 7.18 8.35
CA TYR A 86 29.34 6.83 7.86
C TYR A 86 28.42 6.28 8.98
N LEU A 87 28.99 5.88 10.12
CA LEU A 87 28.27 5.29 11.24
C LEU A 87 27.85 6.30 12.31
N ALA A 88 28.45 7.50 12.29
CA ALA A 88 28.26 8.49 13.35
C ALA A 88 26.78 8.89 13.54
N GLY A 89 26.32 8.83 14.79
CA GLY A 89 24.96 9.23 15.17
C GLY A 89 23.84 8.31 14.71
N LYS A 90 24.14 7.11 14.20
CA LYS A 90 23.14 6.19 13.67
C LYS A 90 22.71 5.12 14.65
N ARG A 91 21.43 4.79 14.58
CA ARG A 91 20.83 3.64 15.22
C ARG A 91 20.69 2.52 14.19
N PHE A 92 21.16 1.34 14.53
CA PHE A 92 21.00 0.12 13.74
C PHE A 92 20.01 -0.84 14.39
N SER A 93 19.59 -1.86 13.66
CA SER A 93 18.75 -2.93 14.20
C SER A 93 19.46 -3.64 15.37
N THR A 94 18.70 -4.33 16.19
CA THR A 94 19.26 -5.16 17.28
C THR A 94 20.17 -6.27 16.76
N MET A 95 19.96 -6.73 15.52
CA MET A 95 20.78 -7.77 14.88
C MET A 95 22.16 -7.24 14.47
N THR A 96 22.25 -6.01 14.01
CA THR A 96 23.55 -5.34 13.77
C THR A 96 24.19 -4.90 15.08
N GLY A 97 23.42 -4.37 16.03
CA GLY A 97 23.94 -3.79 17.27
C GLY A 97 24.95 -2.67 17.00
N ASN A 98 26.24 -2.97 17.10
CA ASN A 98 27.32 -2.08 16.70
C ASN A 98 27.83 -2.41 15.29
N ALA A 99 27.74 -1.44 14.37
CA ALA A 99 28.20 -1.61 12.99
C ALA A 99 29.72 -1.41 12.81
N LYS A 100 30.43 -0.98 13.85
CA LYS A 100 31.90 -0.75 13.78
C LYS A 100 32.63 -2.04 13.41
N GLY A 101 33.48 -1.94 12.38
CA GLY A 101 34.24 -3.10 11.89
C GLY A 101 33.46 -4.06 10.99
N LYS A 102 32.16 -3.83 10.73
CA LYS A 102 31.43 -4.56 9.70
C LYS A 102 32.06 -4.29 8.33
N LEU A 103 32.07 -5.32 7.48
CA LEU A 103 32.69 -5.21 6.15
C LEU A 103 31.68 -4.63 5.14
N VAL A 104 32.15 -3.72 4.31
CA VAL A 104 31.38 -3.21 3.19
C VAL A 104 31.04 -4.36 2.25
N LEU A 105 29.78 -4.45 1.85
CA LEU A 105 29.30 -5.37 0.82
C LEU A 105 28.96 -4.57 -0.45
N GLY A 106 29.75 -4.74 -1.49
CA GLY A 106 29.46 -4.19 -2.81
C GLY A 106 28.17 -4.77 -3.39
N PRO A 107 27.66 -4.23 -4.50
CA PRO A 107 26.50 -4.78 -5.19
C PRO A 107 26.72 -6.22 -5.57
N VAL A 108 25.71 -7.07 -5.37
CA VAL A 108 25.81 -8.52 -5.64
C VAL A 108 25.71 -8.85 -7.13
N GLU A 109 25.15 -7.94 -7.94
CA GLU A 109 25.05 -8.01 -9.40
C GLU A 109 25.47 -6.68 -10.05
N PRO A 110 25.94 -6.72 -11.33
CA PRO A 110 26.28 -5.50 -12.05
C PRO A 110 25.09 -4.57 -12.29
N PHE A 111 25.42 -3.29 -12.45
CA PHE A 111 24.49 -2.25 -12.87
C PHE A 111 24.81 -1.74 -14.28
N LYS A 112 23.77 -1.23 -14.93
CA LYS A 112 23.92 -0.51 -16.21
C LYS A 112 22.98 0.68 -16.23
N GLN A 113 23.34 1.70 -17.01
CA GLN A 113 22.44 2.83 -17.28
C GLN A 113 21.44 2.44 -18.38
N HIS A 114 20.18 2.85 -18.18
CA HIS A 114 19.09 2.55 -19.08
C HIS A 114 18.25 3.78 -19.39
N GLY A 115 17.57 3.73 -20.55
CA GLY A 115 16.73 4.81 -21.04
C GLY A 115 17.52 6.08 -21.42
N GLN A 116 16.81 7.10 -21.87
CA GLN A 116 17.36 8.42 -22.15
C GLN A 116 17.74 9.17 -20.86
N SER A 117 17.06 8.85 -19.77
CA SER A 117 17.32 9.36 -18.43
C SER A 117 18.66 8.90 -17.85
N GLY A 118 19.26 7.83 -18.38
CA GLY A 118 20.49 7.24 -17.85
C GLY A 118 20.33 6.66 -16.45
N ALA A 119 19.14 6.20 -16.10
CA ALA A 119 18.85 5.60 -14.79
C ALA A 119 19.68 4.34 -14.55
N TRP A 120 20.33 4.25 -13.38
CA TRP A 120 21.03 3.04 -12.98
C TRP A 120 20.05 1.97 -12.51
N VAL A 121 20.06 0.81 -13.17
CA VAL A 121 19.25 -0.35 -12.81
C VAL A 121 20.12 -1.59 -12.80
N SER A 122 19.95 -2.44 -11.80
CA SER A 122 20.66 -3.71 -11.66
C SER A 122 20.25 -4.72 -12.74
N HIS A 123 21.16 -5.61 -13.09
CA HIS A 123 20.85 -6.76 -13.98
C HIS A 123 19.77 -7.71 -13.43
N PHE A 124 19.44 -7.60 -12.16
CA PHE A 124 18.28 -8.30 -11.58
C PHE A 124 16.94 -7.87 -12.17
N LEU A 125 16.85 -6.68 -12.76
CA LEU A 125 15.60 -6.03 -13.16
C LEU A 125 15.58 -5.65 -14.64
N PRO A 126 15.77 -6.62 -15.58
CA PRO A 126 15.83 -6.33 -17.01
C PRO A 126 14.56 -5.70 -17.59
N TYR A 127 13.37 -6.07 -17.09
CA TYR A 127 12.10 -5.50 -17.58
C TYR A 127 11.81 -4.11 -17.02
N THR A 128 12.14 -3.85 -15.76
CA THR A 128 12.11 -2.49 -15.18
C THR A 128 13.07 -1.56 -15.92
N ALA A 129 14.23 -2.06 -16.33
CA ALA A 129 15.19 -1.32 -17.13
C ALA A 129 14.63 -0.86 -18.49
N GLU A 130 13.74 -1.66 -19.11
CA GLU A 130 13.08 -1.28 -20.37
C GLU A 130 12.11 -0.11 -20.24
N ILE A 131 11.57 0.12 -19.05
CA ILE A 131 10.61 1.19 -18.78
C ILE A 131 11.23 2.34 -17.97
N ALA A 132 12.55 2.43 -17.87
CA ALA A 132 13.25 3.42 -17.04
C ALA A 132 12.82 4.86 -17.34
N ASP A 133 12.50 5.18 -18.59
CA ASP A 133 12.04 6.51 -19.01
C ASP A 133 10.58 6.81 -18.63
N GLU A 134 9.82 5.84 -18.17
CA GLU A 134 8.47 6.02 -17.60
C GLU A 134 8.49 6.21 -16.09
N LEU A 135 9.62 5.96 -15.43
CA LEU A 135 9.73 5.89 -13.98
C LEU A 135 10.36 7.16 -13.39
N CYS A 136 9.88 7.51 -12.21
CA CYS A 136 10.53 8.42 -11.28
C CYS A 136 11.13 7.59 -10.15
N PHE A 137 12.46 7.48 -10.10
CA PHE A 137 13.17 6.81 -9.01
C PHE A 137 13.43 7.80 -7.87
N ILE A 138 12.80 7.62 -6.72
CA ILE A 138 13.02 8.42 -5.52
C ILE A 138 14.05 7.70 -4.66
N LYS A 139 15.31 8.10 -4.74
CA LYS A 139 16.45 7.46 -4.06
C LYS A 139 16.68 7.96 -2.64
N SER A 140 15.99 9.00 -2.27
CA SER A 140 16.17 9.73 -1.01
C SER A 140 15.08 9.48 0.01
N MET A 141 14.36 8.37 -0.11
CA MET A 141 13.38 7.97 0.90
C MET A 141 14.05 7.69 2.24
N ARG A 142 13.40 8.08 3.33
CA ARG A 142 13.84 7.82 4.70
C ARG A 142 12.67 7.61 5.65
N THR A 143 12.91 6.88 6.74
CA THR A 143 11.93 6.55 7.78
C THR A 143 12.62 6.45 9.15
N GLU A 144 11.85 6.42 10.23
CA GLU A 144 12.33 6.13 11.57
C GLU A 144 12.23 4.64 11.93
N ALA A 145 11.33 3.93 11.25
CA ALA A 145 11.07 2.52 11.53
C ALA A 145 12.23 1.63 11.09
N ILE A 146 12.62 0.71 11.97
CA ILE A 146 13.76 -0.18 11.77
C ILE A 146 13.37 -1.67 11.74
N ASN A 147 12.11 -1.97 12.01
CA ASN A 147 11.52 -3.31 11.96
C ASN A 147 10.32 -3.34 11.03
N HIS A 148 10.06 -4.50 10.39
CA HIS A 148 9.07 -4.64 9.31
C HIS A 148 7.67 -4.21 9.72
N ALA A 149 7.07 -4.82 10.75
CA ALA A 149 5.68 -4.50 11.09
C ALA A 149 5.45 -3.01 11.42
N PRO A 150 6.28 -2.35 12.26
CA PRO A 150 6.22 -0.90 12.43
C PRO A 150 6.48 -0.11 11.15
N GLY A 151 7.45 -0.53 10.33
CA GLY A 151 7.79 0.15 9.07
C GLY A 151 6.66 0.09 8.05
N ILE A 152 6.06 -1.07 7.87
CA ILE A 152 4.90 -1.26 6.99
C ILE A 152 3.72 -0.42 7.49
N CYS A 153 3.42 -0.46 8.79
CA CYS A 153 2.40 0.41 9.39
C CYS A 153 2.70 1.88 9.09
N PHE A 154 3.96 2.31 9.25
CA PHE A 154 4.33 3.71 9.06
C PHE A 154 4.15 4.18 7.63
N VAL A 155 4.63 3.42 6.65
CA VAL A 155 4.45 3.75 5.24
C VAL A 155 2.96 3.75 4.85
N LEU A 156 2.19 2.78 5.34
CA LEU A 156 0.78 2.64 4.95
C LEU A 156 -0.19 3.53 5.74
N SER A 157 0.11 3.90 6.99
CA SER A 157 -0.84 4.60 7.87
C SER A 157 -0.32 5.88 8.53
N GLY A 158 0.96 6.24 8.31
CA GLY A 158 1.59 7.40 8.96
C GLY A 158 1.87 7.19 10.46
N SER A 159 1.89 5.93 10.94
CA SER A 159 2.18 5.60 12.33
C SER A 159 2.83 4.21 12.43
N GLU A 160 3.89 4.09 13.21
CA GLU A 160 4.51 2.79 13.51
C GLU A 160 3.58 1.85 14.32
N MET A 161 2.61 2.42 15.00
CA MET A 161 1.64 1.68 15.81
C MET A 161 0.41 1.33 14.99
N PRO A 162 -0.07 0.06 15.01
CA PRO A 162 -1.32 -0.32 14.37
C PRO A 162 -2.52 0.40 15.01
N GLY A 163 -3.64 0.47 14.27
CA GLY A 163 -4.90 1.08 14.72
C GLY A 163 -5.20 2.44 14.07
N ARG A 164 -4.27 3.00 13.29
CA ARG A 164 -4.58 4.14 12.40
C ARG A 164 -5.08 3.66 11.04
N PRO A 165 -5.96 4.43 10.37
CA PRO A 165 -6.40 4.11 9.03
C PRO A 165 -5.24 4.10 8.03
N THR A 166 -5.23 3.13 7.14
CA THR A 166 -4.23 3.06 6.06
C THR A 166 -4.54 4.08 4.95
N MET A 167 -3.56 4.35 4.08
CA MET A 167 -3.75 5.31 2.98
C MET A 167 -4.90 4.92 2.06
N GLY A 168 -5.10 3.61 1.79
CA GLY A 168 -6.27 3.13 1.04
C GLY A 168 -7.59 3.43 1.75
N ALA A 169 -7.63 3.30 3.08
CA ALA A 169 -8.80 3.66 3.89
C ALA A 169 -9.04 5.18 3.90
N TRP A 170 -7.99 6.00 4.00
CA TRP A 170 -8.09 7.45 3.88
C TRP A 170 -8.58 7.90 2.51
N LEU A 171 -8.13 7.25 1.43
CA LEU A 171 -8.60 7.56 0.08
C LEU A 171 -10.06 7.14 -0.12
N ALA A 172 -10.45 5.96 0.39
CA ALA A 172 -11.84 5.53 0.38
C ALA A 172 -12.75 6.48 1.18
N TYR A 173 -12.27 7.00 2.32
CA TYR A 173 -12.98 7.99 3.13
C TYR A 173 -13.09 9.34 2.41
N GLY A 174 -11.98 9.86 1.85
CA GLY A 174 -11.94 11.20 1.27
C GLY A 174 -12.57 11.29 -0.11
N LEU A 175 -12.46 10.26 -0.94
CA LEU A 175 -12.88 10.30 -2.34
C LEU A 175 -14.01 9.32 -2.69
N GLY A 176 -14.35 8.40 -1.79
CA GLY A 176 -15.33 7.36 -2.05
C GLY A 176 -14.92 6.39 -3.17
N SER A 177 -15.90 5.64 -3.69
CA SER A 177 -15.71 4.75 -4.83
C SER A 177 -16.18 5.40 -6.12
N ALA A 178 -15.43 5.19 -7.20
CA ALA A 178 -15.86 5.50 -8.57
C ALA A 178 -16.61 4.32 -9.23
N ASN A 179 -16.78 3.22 -8.51
CA ASN A 179 -17.45 1.99 -8.95
C ASN A 179 -18.45 1.55 -7.90
N GLU A 180 -19.64 1.15 -8.31
CA GLU A 180 -20.70 0.67 -7.41
C GLU A 180 -20.62 -0.85 -7.13
N ASN A 181 -19.89 -1.61 -7.96
CA ASN A 181 -19.90 -3.07 -7.98
C ASN A 181 -18.59 -3.69 -7.44
N LEU A 182 -17.58 -2.85 -7.19
CA LEU A 182 -16.30 -3.24 -6.62
C LEU A 182 -15.93 -2.30 -5.47
N PRO A 183 -15.12 -2.75 -4.50
CA PRO A 183 -14.70 -1.91 -3.38
C PRO A 183 -13.82 -0.75 -3.86
N ALA A 184 -13.84 0.37 -3.13
CA ALA A 184 -12.94 1.49 -3.39
C ALA A 184 -11.47 1.14 -3.11
N PHE A 185 -11.24 0.18 -2.18
CA PHE A 185 -9.94 -0.29 -1.76
C PHE A 185 -9.86 -1.82 -1.84
N ALA A 186 -9.04 -2.34 -2.73
CA ALA A 186 -8.80 -3.76 -2.94
C ALA A 186 -7.38 -4.15 -2.52
N VAL A 187 -7.21 -5.34 -1.97
CA VAL A 187 -5.91 -5.86 -1.51
C VAL A 187 -5.70 -7.27 -2.06
N MET A 188 -4.50 -7.52 -2.57
CA MET A 188 -4.05 -8.85 -2.99
C MET A 188 -2.70 -9.15 -2.36
N THR A 189 -2.48 -10.41 -2.01
CA THR A 189 -1.22 -10.86 -1.40
C THR A 189 -0.62 -11.99 -2.22
N SER A 190 0.68 -12.00 -2.34
CA SER A 190 1.45 -13.06 -2.96
C SER A 190 2.74 -13.30 -2.19
N VAL A 191 3.29 -14.50 -2.35
CA VAL A 191 4.59 -14.87 -1.80
C VAL A 191 5.38 -15.58 -2.89
N SER A 192 6.69 -15.39 -2.91
CA SER A 192 7.56 -16.16 -3.78
C SER A 192 7.51 -17.64 -3.42
N LYS A 193 7.75 -18.52 -4.39
CA LYS A 193 7.93 -19.96 -4.15
C LYS A 193 9.25 -20.27 -3.42
N GLY A 194 10.09 -19.26 -3.21
CA GLY A 194 11.32 -19.34 -2.42
C GLY A 194 11.06 -19.23 -0.91
N THR A 195 12.14 -19.16 -0.14
CA THR A 195 12.08 -18.94 1.30
C THR A 195 11.44 -17.58 1.59
N THR A 196 10.40 -17.59 2.38
CA THR A 196 9.88 -16.36 2.99
C THR A 196 10.53 -16.21 4.34
N CYS A 197 11.04 -15.03 4.67
CA CYS A 197 11.60 -14.74 5.99
C CYS A 197 10.54 -14.68 7.11
N GLY A 198 9.47 -15.47 6.99
CA GLY A 198 8.41 -15.56 7.99
C GLY A 198 7.55 -14.31 8.12
N GLN A 199 7.56 -13.42 7.15
CA GLN A 199 6.75 -12.23 7.17
C GLN A 199 5.28 -12.55 7.03
N ILE A 200 4.46 -11.96 7.89
CA ILE A 200 3.03 -12.21 7.98
C ILE A 200 2.30 -10.96 7.49
N PHE A 201 1.37 -11.15 6.55
CA PHE A 201 0.44 -10.10 6.16
C PHE A 201 -0.63 -9.94 7.23
N TYR A 202 -0.49 -8.91 8.06
CA TYR A 202 -1.47 -8.58 9.08
C TYR A 202 -2.64 -7.79 8.51
N ASP A 203 -3.85 -8.05 8.96
CA ASP A 203 -5.06 -7.38 8.48
C ASP A 203 -5.05 -5.86 8.72
N PHE A 204 -4.29 -5.38 9.70
CA PHE A 204 -4.14 -3.95 9.95
C PHE A 204 -3.32 -3.21 8.87
N TYR A 205 -2.62 -3.91 7.94
CA TYR A 205 -1.95 -3.29 6.78
C TYR A 205 -2.93 -2.75 5.71
N TRP A 206 -4.21 -3.11 5.82
CA TRP A 206 -5.30 -2.57 4.99
C TRP A 206 -6.52 -2.19 5.82
N GLY A 207 -6.31 -2.00 7.11
CA GLY A 207 -7.36 -1.70 8.07
C GLY A 207 -7.90 -0.28 7.96
N SER A 208 -9.17 -0.12 8.34
CA SER A 208 -9.80 1.20 8.49
C SER A 208 -9.39 1.93 9.76
N GLY A 209 -8.71 1.25 10.71
CA GLY A 209 -8.34 1.83 11.99
C GLY A 209 -9.55 2.40 12.73
N PHE A 210 -9.49 3.67 13.09
CA PHE A 210 -10.62 4.38 13.75
C PHE A 210 -11.67 4.93 12.76
N LEU A 211 -11.46 4.83 11.45
CA LEU A 211 -12.51 5.12 10.47
C LEU A 211 -13.56 3.99 10.47
N PRO A 212 -14.82 4.28 10.05
CA PRO A 212 -15.83 3.24 9.85
C PRO A 212 -15.33 2.07 9.00
N SER A 213 -15.75 0.85 9.36
CA SER A 213 -15.25 -0.39 8.75
C SER A 213 -15.51 -0.51 7.23
N ARG A 214 -16.48 0.25 6.68
CA ARG A 214 -16.74 0.33 5.23
C ARG A 214 -15.57 0.85 4.39
N PHE A 215 -14.58 1.51 5.01
CA PHE A 215 -13.40 2.04 4.34
C PHE A 215 -12.21 1.08 4.39
N GLN A 216 -12.36 -0.08 5.04
CA GLN A 216 -11.34 -1.11 5.09
C GLN A 216 -11.10 -1.72 3.72
N GLY A 217 -9.84 -2.11 3.45
CA GLY A 217 -9.48 -2.84 2.24
C GLY A 217 -10.14 -4.22 2.18
N VAL A 218 -10.66 -4.57 1.02
CA VAL A 218 -11.23 -5.89 0.75
C VAL A 218 -10.15 -6.79 0.16
N LYS A 219 -9.84 -7.88 0.87
CA LYS A 219 -8.81 -8.83 0.44
C LYS A 219 -9.36 -9.78 -0.61
N PHE A 220 -8.73 -9.77 -1.79
CA PHE A 220 -8.93 -10.74 -2.86
C PHE A 220 -7.95 -11.89 -2.69
N ARG A 221 -8.44 -13.11 -2.81
CA ARG A 221 -7.69 -14.34 -2.57
C ARG A 221 -7.26 -14.98 -3.88
N GLY A 222 -6.11 -15.63 -3.85
CA GLY A 222 -5.56 -16.35 -5.00
C GLY A 222 -6.14 -17.74 -5.25
N GLY A 223 -7.17 -18.17 -4.49
CA GLY A 223 -7.78 -19.50 -4.68
C GLY A 223 -9.12 -19.63 -3.99
N GLY A 224 -9.97 -20.52 -4.47
CA GLY A 224 -11.36 -20.63 -4.05
C GLY A 224 -12.18 -19.40 -4.47
N ASP A 225 -13.15 -19.01 -3.64
CA ASP A 225 -13.85 -17.73 -3.84
C ASP A 225 -12.82 -16.57 -3.77
N PRO A 226 -12.74 -15.72 -4.80
CA PRO A 226 -11.82 -14.59 -4.80
C PRO A 226 -12.00 -13.64 -3.61
N VAL A 227 -13.22 -13.52 -3.10
CA VAL A 227 -13.55 -12.81 -1.86
C VAL A 227 -14.26 -13.80 -0.93
N LEU A 228 -13.89 -13.77 0.35
CA LEU A 228 -14.42 -14.72 1.33
C LEU A 228 -15.95 -14.60 1.44
N TYR A 229 -16.65 -15.73 1.43
CA TYR A 229 -18.13 -15.81 1.51
C TYR A 229 -18.86 -15.09 0.35
N LEU A 230 -18.23 -14.95 -0.79
CA LEU A 230 -18.83 -14.31 -1.96
C LEU A 230 -19.94 -15.20 -2.55
N SER A 231 -19.66 -16.49 -2.73
CA SER A 231 -20.61 -17.45 -3.30
C SER A 231 -21.77 -17.73 -2.37
N ASN A 232 -22.91 -18.07 -2.97
CA ASN A 232 -24.06 -18.51 -2.19
C ASN A 232 -23.80 -19.92 -1.63
N PRO A 233 -24.26 -20.22 -0.42
CA PRO A 233 -24.31 -21.59 0.07
C PRO A 233 -25.15 -22.49 -0.85
N ASP A 234 -24.88 -23.81 -0.82
CA ASP A 234 -25.64 -24.78 -1.57
C ASP A 234 -27.14 -24.67 -1.27
N GLY A 235 -27.95 -24.67 -2.32
CA GLY A 235 -29.41 -24.55 -2.22
C GLY A 235 -29.93 -23.10 -2.14
N MET A 236 -29.08 -22.08 -2.05
CA MET A 236 -29.50 -20.69 -2.03
C MET A 236 -29.38 -20.06 -3.43
N SER A 237 -30.49 -19.69 -4.04
CA SER A 237 -30.49 -18.93 -5.29
C SER A 237 -30.17 -17.47 -5.07
N ALA A 238 -29.72 -16.76 -6.13
CA ALA A 238 -29.48 -15.30 -6.08
C ALA A 238 -30.76 -14.53 -5.67
N GLN A 239 -31.93 -14.99 -6.12
CA GLN A 239 -33.20 -14.35 -5.76
C GLN A 239 -33.53 -14.55 -4.27
N MET A 240 -33.30 -15.75 -3.72
CA MET A 240 -33.47 -16.02 -2.27
C MET A 240 -32.52 -15.15 -1.45
N ARG A 241 -31.25 -15.03 -1.87
CA ARG A 241 -30.27 -14.17 -1.19
C ARG A 241 -30.69 -12.71 -1.24
N ARG A 242 -31.18 -12.21 -2.40
CA ARG A 242 -31.70 -10.84 -2.49
C ARG A 242 -32.84 -10.59 -1.51
N GLY A 243 -33.83 -11.50 -1.47
CA GLY A 243 -34.93 -11.38 -0.53
C GLY A 243 -34.50 -11.39 0.94
N LEU A 244 -33.52 -12.24 1.29
CA LEU A 244 -32.93 -12.25 2.63
C LEU A 244 -32.23 -10.93 2.98
N LEU A 245 -31.47 -10.34 2.04
CA LEU A 245 -30.80 -9.08 2.26
C LEU A 245 -31.80 -7.91 2.40
N ASP A 246 -32.90 -7.93 1.64
CA ASP A 246 -33.97 -6.93 1.75
C ASP A 246 -34.67 -7.03 3.12
N ASP A 247 -34.87 -8.25 3.65
CA ASP A 247 -35.43 -8.46 4.99
C ASP A 247 -34.48 -7.98 6.08
N ILE A 248 -33.18 -8.31 5.97
CA ILE A 248 -32.14 -7.85 6.88
C ILE A 248 -32.05 -6.31 6.85
N ALA A 249 -32.14 -5.69 5.67
CA ALA A 249 -32.12 -4.23 5.52
C ALA A 249 -33.30 -3.59 6.26
N ARG A 250 -34.53 -4.10 6.07
CA ARG A 250 -35.73 -3.60 6.78
C ARG A 250 -35.59 -3.71 8.30
N MET A 251 -35.10 -4.86 8.80
CA MET A 251 -34.89 -5.05 10.24
C MET A 251 -33.83 -4.08 10.82
N ASN A 252 -32.74 -3.90 10.07
CA ASN A 252 -31.68 -3.00 10.50
C ASN A 252 -32.08 -1.51 10.41
N GLU A 253 -32.91 -1.11 9.45
CA GLU A 253 -33.50 0.24 9.40
C GLU A 253 -34.38 0.55 10.62
N ILE A 254 -35.16 -0.44 11.08
CA ILE A 254 -35.93 -0.31 12.33
C ILE A 254 -34.96 -0.10 13.49
N LYS A 255 -33.95 -0.96 13.60
CA LYS A 255 -32.94 -0.86 14.65
C LYS A 255 -32.14 0.45 14.60
N LEU A 256 -31.82 0.94 13.39
CA LEU A 256 -31.13 2.24 13.19
C LEU A 256 -31.98 3.39 13.72
N ARG A 257 -33.30 3.36 13.47
CA ARG A 257 -34.23 4.39 14.03
C ARG A 257 -34.31 4.35 15.55
N ASP A 258 -34.29 3.14 16.13
CA ASP A 258 -34.41 2.97 17.58
C ASP A 258 -33.10 3.26 18.31
N VAL A 259 -31.96 2.85 17.76
CA VAL A 259 -30.64 2.88 18.41
C VAL A 259 -29.78 4.05 17.93
N GLY A 260 -29.91 4.43 16.66
CA GLY A 260 -29.15 5.54 16.05
C GLY A 260 -27.66 5.24 15.84
N ASP A 261 -27.24 3.96 15.86
CA ASP A 261 -25.84 3.56 15.65
C ASP A 261 -25.49 3.60 14.16
N PRO A 262 -24.56 4.49 13.71
CA PRO A 262 -24.17 4.59 12.30
C PRO A 262 -23.49 3.32 11.74
N GLU A 263 -22.95 2.44 12.59
CA GLU A 263 -22.36 1.17 12.15
C GLU A 263 -23.40 0.23 11.55
N ILE A 264 -24.67 0.35 11.92
CA ILE A 264 -25.78 -0.39 11.30
C ILE A 264 -25.90 -0.04 9.82
N SER A 265 -25.85 1.26 9.48
CA SER A 265 -25.84 1.73 8.08
C SER A 265 -24.61 1.25 7.31
N THR A 266 -23.44 1.25 7.97
CA THR A 266 -22.20 0.72 7.39
C THR A 266 -22.34 -0.76 7.01
N ARG A 267 -22.90 -1.59 7.87
CA ARG A 267 -23.12 -3.03 7.60
C ARG A 267 -24.09 -3.26 6.44
N LEU A 268 -25.16 -2.48 6.34
CA LEU A 268 -26.08 -2.54 5.20
C LEU A 268 -25.36 -2.27 3.89
N THR A 269 -24.55 -1.22 3.85
CA THR A 269 -23.74 -0.89 2.66
C THR A 269 -22.75 -2.00 2.30
N GLN A 270 -22.14 -2.65 3.29
CA GLN A 270 -21.23 -3.79 3.08
C GLN A 270 -21.97 -5.01 2.52
N TYR A 271 -23.18 -5.33 2.99
CA TYR A 271 -23.99 -6.42 2.45
C TYR A 271 -24.40 -6.19 1.01
N GLU A 272 -24.80 -4.96 0.66
CA GLU A 272 -25.11 -4.57 -0.71
C GLU A 272 -23.89 -4.69 -1.62
N MET A 273 -22.73 -4.21 -1.19
CA MET A 273 -21.48 -4.35 -1.92
C MET A 273 -21.13 -5.83 -2.15
N ALA A 274 -21.19 -6.66 -1.11
CA ALA A 274 -20.91 -8.08 -1.23
C ALA A 274 -21.86 -8.79 -2.21
N PHE A 275 -23.15 -8.40 -2.24
CA PHE A 275 -24.11 -8.95 -3.21
C PHE A 275 -23.77 -8.57 -4.66
N ARG A 276 -23.46 -7.29 -4.91
CA ARG A 276 -23.03 -6.82 -6.24
C ARG A 276 -21.74 -7.49 -6.71
N MET A 277 -20.82 -7.72 -5.79
CA MET A 277 -19.55 -8.41 -6.07
C MET A 277 -19.74 -9.86 -6.51
N GLN A 278 -20.85 -10.52 -6.21
CA GLN A 278 -21.13 -11.89 -6.66
C GLN A 278 -21.11 -12.05 -8.19
N THR A 279 -21.47 -11.01 -8.91
CA THR A 279 -21.42 -11.00 -10.39
C THR A 279 -20.14 -10.38 -10.90
N SER A 280 -19.73 -9.24 -10.33
CA SER A 280 -18.61 -8.46 -10.84
C SER A 280 -17.23 -9.08 -10.59
N VAL A 281 -17.07 -9.83 -9.48
CA VAL A 281 -15.79 -10.47 -9.16
C VAL A 281 -15.47 -11.67 -10.06
N PRO A 282 -16.40 -12.60 -10.36
CA PRO A 282 -16.14 -13.64 -11.36
C PRO A 282 -15.81 -13.08 -12.74
N GLU A 283 -16.48 -12.02 -13.20
CA GLU A 283 -16.16 -11.35 -14.46
C GLU A 283 -14.77 -10.69 -14.43
N LEU A 284 -14.39 -10.10 -13.30
CA LEU A 284 -13.06 -9.53 -13.09
C LEU A 284 -11.98 -10.62 -13.15
N ALA A 285 -12.23 -11.78 -12.56
CA ALA A 285 -11.27 -12.90 -12.47
C ALA A 285 -11.18 -13.73 -13.76
N ASP A 286 -12.14 -13.63 -14.67
CA ASP A 286 -12.15 -14.37 -15.94
C ASP A 286 -11.12 -13.78 -16.92
N LEU A 287 -9.99 -14.46 -17.07
CA LEU A 287 -8.90 -14.10 -17.99
C LEU A 287 -9.08 -14.67 -19.40
N SER A 288 -10.17 -15.40 -19.68
CA SER A 288 -10.38 -16.05 -20.98
C SER A 288 -10.49 -15.06 -22.14
N LYS A 289 -10.84 -13.81 -21.84
CA LYS A 289 -10.99 -12.71 -22.81
C LYS A 289 -9.71 -11.86 -22.97
N GLU A 290 -8.68 -12.11 -22.17
CA GLU A 290 -7.43 -11.37 -22.31
C GLU A 290 -6.67 -11.86 -23.56
N PRO A 291 -6.17 -10.94 -24.40
CA PRO A 291 -5.36 -11.30 -25.55
C PRO A 291 -4.11 -12.09 -25.13
N PRO A 292 -3.70 -13.10 -25.93
CA PRO A 292 -2.51 -13.91 -25.60
C PRO A 292 -1.25 -13.07 -25.39
N GLU A 293 -1.04 -12.02 -26.18
CA GLU A 293 0.09 -11.10 -26.07
C GLU A 293 0.12 -10.31 -24.74
N ILE A 294 -1.05 -10.04 -24.17
CA ILE A 294 -1.14 -9.42 -22.85
C ILE A 294 -0.76 -10.41 -21.77
N LEU A 295 -1.25 -11.65 -21.84
CA LEU A 295 -0.87 -12.70 -20.90
C LEU A 295 0.64 -12.98 -20.95
N GLU A 296 1.24 -13.01 -22.14
CA GLU A 296 2.69 -13.17 -22.32
C GLU A 296 3.48 -11.99 -21.72
N MET A 297 2.99 -10.76 -21.89
CA MET A 297 3.62 -9.56 -21.34
C MET A 297 3.76 -9.64 -19.82
N TYR A 298 2.72 -10.12 -19.10
CA TYR A 298 2.76 -10.29 -17.64
C TYR A 298 3.57 -11.51 -17.17
N GLY A 299 3.92 -12.40 -18.07
CA GLY A 299 4.78 -13.54 -17.81
C GLY A 299 4.07 -14.86 -17.55
N PRO A 300 4.83 -15.96 -17.42
CA PRO A 300 4.29 -17.32 -17.46
C PRO A 300 3.33 -17.65 -16.29
N GLN A 301 3.47 -16.97 -15.16
CA GLN A 301 2.66 -17.24 -13.97
C GLN A 301 1.35 -16.45 -13.92
N VAL A 302 1.04 -15.62 -14.92
CA VAL A 302 -0.14 -14.73 -14.94
C VAL A 302 -1.46 -15.48 -14.81
N LYS A 303 -1.54 -16.74 -15.29
CA LYS A 303 -2.73 -17.59 -15.20
C LYS A 303 -2.85 -18.34 -13.87
N GLU A 304 -1.84 -18.27 -13.00
CA GLU A 304 -1.84 -18.93 -11.70
C GLU A 304 -2.37 -17.97 -10.63
N PRO A 305 -3.60 -18.16 -10.09
CA PRO A 305 -4.18 -17.30 -9.08
C PRO A 305 -3.29 -17.21 -7.83
N GLY A 306 -3.12 -15.99 -7.29
CA GLY A 306 -2.30 -15.73 -6.11
C GLY A 306 -0.82 -15.49 -6.40
N THR A 307 -0.35 -15.62 -7.64
CA THR A 307 1.00 -15.19 -8.03
C THR A 307 1.05 -13.67 -8.17
N PHE A 308 2.24 -13.09 -8.07
CA PHE A 308 2.41 -11.65 -8.27
C PHE A 308 2.01 -11.20 -9.68
N ALA A 309 2.33 -11.99 -10.71
CA ALA A 309 1.94 -11.74 -12.09
C ALA A 309 0.42 -11.69 -12.27
N HIS A 310 -0.30 -12.67 -11.69
CA HIS A 310 -1.76 -12.69 -11.68
C HIS A 310 -2.32 -11.44 -10.98
N ASN A 311 -1.78 -11.10 -9.81
CA ASN A 311 -2.23 -9.95 -9.04
C ASN A 311 -1.99 -8.62 -9.76
N CYS A 312 -0.88 -8.46 -10.51
CA CYS A 312 -0.63 -7.28 -11.33
C CYS A 312 -1.67 -7.14 -12.47
N LEU A 313 -1.99 -8.23 -13.18
CA LEU A 313 -3.04 -8.20 -14.20
C LEU A 313 -4.42 -7.89 -13.58
N MET A 314 -4.73 -8.49 -12.42
CA MET A 314 -5.97 -8.18 -11.69
C MET A 314 -6.02 -6.71 -11.26
N ALA A 315 -4.89 -6.12 -10.82
CA ALA A 315 -4.82 -4.71 -10.45
C ALA A 315 -5.11 -3.80 -11.67
N ARG A 316 -4.59 -4.11 -12.87
CA ARG A 316 -4.93 -3.40 -14.09
C ARG A 316 -6.43 -3.48 -14.39
N ARG A 317 -7.03 -4.69 -14.32
CA ARG A 317 -8.47 -4.90 -14.56
C ARG A 317 -9.35 -4.19 -13.53
N MET A 318 -8.90 -4.09 -12.29
CA MET A 318 -9.55 -3.29 -11.25
C MET A 318 -9.48 -1.79 -11.56
N ALA A 319 -8.32 -1.32 -12.03
CA ALA A 319 -8.13 0.08 -12.44
C ALA A 319 -9.06 0.46 -13.61
N GLU A 320 -9.22 -0.40 -14.62
CA GLU A 320 -10.18 -0.21 -15.72
C GLU A 320 -11.63 -0.05 -15.22
N ARG A 321 -11.96 -0.75 -14.14
CA ARG A 321 -13.29 -0.71 -13.52
C ARG A 321 -13.47 0.37 -12.46
N GLY A 322 -12.48 1.25 -12.30
CA GLY A 322 -12.57 2.41 -11.41
C GLY A 322 -12.31 2.10 -9.92
N VAL A 323 -11.68 0.98 -9.57
CA VAL A 323 -11.19 0.77 -8.20
C VAL A 323 -10.13 1.82 -7.89
N ARG A 324 -10.31 2.55 -6.78
CA ARG A 324 -9.51 3.74 -6.48
C ARG A 324 -8.14 3.42 -5.93
N PHE A 325 -8.03 2.44 -5.06
CA PHE A 325 -6.77 2.02 -4.48
C PHE A 325 -6.63 0.49 -4.54
N VAL A 326 -5.58 0.02 -5.19
CA VAL A 326 -5.26 -1.41 -5.27
C VAL A 326 -3.89 -1.62 -4.63
N GLN A 327 -3.83 -2.40 -3.57
CA GLN A 327 -2.61 -2.76 -2.86
C GLN A 327 -2.24 -4.20 -3.20
N VAL A 328 -1.13 -4.39 -3.87
CA VAL A 328 -0.55 -5.71 -4.18
C VAL A 328 0.66 -5.90 -3.30
N MET A 329 0.56 -6.76 -2.30
CA MET A 329 1.65 -7.06 -1.37
C MET A 329 2.37 -8.34 -1.79
N HIS A 330 3.69 -8.28 -1.86
CA HIS A 330 4.55 -9.43 -2.17
C HIS A 330 5.62 -9.59 -1.11
N ALA A 331 5.58 -10.70 -0.36
CA ALA A 331 6.53 -10.98 0.72
C ALA A 331 7.79 -11.70 0.24
N GLY A 332 8.85 -11.62 1.05
CA GLY A 332 10.09 -12.36 0.83
C GLY A 332 11.29 -11.47 0.54
N TRP A 333 11.21 -10.17 0.78
CA TRP A 333 12.31 -9.23 0.52
C TRP A 333 13.28 -9.04 1.70
N ASP A 334 13.11 -9.79 2.78
CA ASP A 334 13.93 -9.70 3.99
C ASP A 334 15.17 -10.61 3.92
N GLN A 335 16.16 -10.23 3.10
CA GLN A 335 17.35 -11.04 2.85
C GLN A 335 18.47 -10.74 3.86
N HIS A 336 18.35 -11.24 5.09
CA HIS A 336 19.40 -11.25 6.10
C HIS A 336 20.54 -12.24 5.83
N GLY A 337 20.31 -13.19 4.97
CA GLY A 337 21.23 -14.12 4.38
C GLY A 337 20.79 -14.45 2.97
N SER A 338 21.64 -15.12 2.18
CA SER A 338 21.28 -15.59 0.83
C SER A 338 20.82 -14.49 -0.15
N VAL A 339 21.22 -13.21 0.07
CA VAL A 339 20.87 -12.10 -0.84
C VAL A 339 21.26 -12.38 -2.30
N THR A 340 22.30 -13.16 -2.51
CA THR A 340 22.80 -13.55 -3.84
C THR A 340 21.88 -14.50 -4.59
N THR A 341 20.97 -15.19 -3.92
CA THR A 341 20.05 -16.18 -4.51
C THR A 341 18.60 -15.79 -4.32
N GLU A 342 18.21 -15.38 -3.12
CA GLU A 342 16.83 -15.02 -2.80
C GLU A 342 16.41 -13.72 -3.48
N LEU A 343 17.30 -12.72 -3.56
CA LEU A 343 17.01 -11.48 -4.29
C LEU A 343 16.73 -11.75 -5.77
N TYR A 344 17.49 -12.66 -6.39
CA TYR A 344 17.24 -13.10 -7.78
C TYR A 344 15.82 -13.70 -7.92
N THR A 345 15.42 -14.56 -6.97
CA THR A 345 14.08 -15.16 -7.00
C THR A 345 12.97 -14.11 -6.87
N GLN A 346 13.12 -13.16 -5.97
CA GLN A 346 12.15 -12.06 -5.80
C GLN A 346 12.06 -11.18 -7.06
N CYS A 347 13.20 -10.80 -7.62
CA CYS A 347 13.25 -10.02 -8.86
C CYS A 347 12.62 -10.79 -10.04
N LYS A 348 12.90 -12.08 -10.18
CA LYS A 348 12.31 -12.93 -11.22
C LYS A 348 10.78 -12.99 -11.12
N ASP A 349 10.23 -13.04 -9.91
CA ASP A 349 8.78 -13.12 -9.71
C ASP A 349 8.09 -11.77 -9.96
N THR A 350 8.80 -10.63 -9.74
CA THR A 350 8.15 -9.31 -9.68
C THR A 350 8.52 -8.36 -10.82
N ASP A 351 9.69 -8.49 -11.45
CA ASP A 351 10.20 -7.52 -12.43
C ASP A 351 9.33 -7.44 -13.68
N GLN A 352 9.15 -8.58 -14.36
CA GLN A 352 8.34 -8.63 -15.59
C GLN A 352 6.90 -8.15 -15.36
N PRO A 353 6.16 -8.63 -14.34
CA PRO A 353 4.78 -8.18 -14.13
C PRO A 353 4.66 -6.70 -13.72
N SER A 354 5.64 -6.16 -12.99
CA SER A 354 5.67 -4.73 -12.63
C SER A 354 5.82 -3.85 -13.88
N ALA A 355 6.76 -4.20 -14.75
CA ALA A 355 6.96 -3.50 -16.02
C ALA A 355 5.77 -3.67 -16.97
N ALA A 356 5.19 -4.87 -17.02
CA ALA A 356 3.99 -5.15 -17.81
C ALA A 356 2.82 -4.30 -17.38
N LEU A 357 2.60 -4.14 -16.07
CA LEU A 357 1.52 -3.29 -15.54
C LEU A 357 1.64 -1.85 -16.04
N VAL A 358 2.84 -1.26 -15.96
CA VAL A 358 3.08 0.11 -16.45
C VAL A 358 2.85 0.21 -17.97
N LYS A 359 3.41 -0.73 -18.75
CA LYS A 359 3.22 -0.78 -20.21
C LYS A 359 1.75 -0.93 -20.60
N ASP A 360 1.00 -1.81 -19.91
CA ASP A 360 -0.39 -2.09 -20.21
C ASP A 360 -1.30 -0.92 -19.84
N LEU A 361 -1.09 -0.29 -18.69
CA LEU A 361 -1.79 0.95 -18.32
C LEU A 361 -1.52 2.07 -19.33
N LYS A 362 -0.27 2.20 -19.81
CA LYS A 362 0.09 3.18 -20.83
C LYS A 362 -0.63 2.88 -22.17
N ARG A 363 -0.61 1.62 -22.62
CA ARG A 363 -1.30 1.14 -23.83
C ARG A 363 -2.81 1.46 -23.79
N LEU A 364 -3.43 1.34 -22.62
CA LEU A 364 -4.86 1.60 -22.41
C LEU A 364 -5.19 3.08 -22.18
N GLY A 365 -4.19 3.98 -22.14
CA GLY A 365 -4.40 5.39 -21.81
C GLY A 365 -4.83 5.63 -20.37
N LEU A 366 -4.54 4.67 -19.46
CA LEU A 366 -4.90 4.74 -18.05
C LEU A 366 -3.74 5.23 -17.17
N LEU A 367 -2.50 5.19 -17.68
CA LEU A 367 -1.32 5.57 -16.89
C LEU A 367 -1.36 7.06 -16.52
N ASP A 368 -1.90 7.92 -17.39
CA ASP A 368 -1.96 9.36 -17.17
C ASP A 368 -2.75 9.74 -15.91
N ASP A 369 -3.72 8.93 -15.52
CA ASP A 369 -4.56 9.15 -14.33
C ASP A 369 -4.46 8.03 -13.28
N THR A 370 -3.45 7.15 -13.41
CA THR A 370 -3.14 6.08 -12.46
C THR A 370 -1.71 6.21 -11.97
N ILE A 371 -1.53 6.34 -10.66
CA ILE A 371 -0.20 6.27 -10.05
C ILE A 371 0.13 4.80 -9.78
N VAL A 372 1.23 4.32 -10.32
CA VAL A 372 1.83 3.03 -9.94
C VAL A 372 3.00 3.31 -9.03
N ILE A 373 3.06 2.63 -7.89
CA ILE A 373 4.13 2.74 -6.89
C ILE A 373 4.74 1.35 -6.70
N TRP A 374 6.06 1.27 -6.63
CA TRP A 374 6.80 0.06 -6.28
C TRP A 374 7.80 0.36 -5.17
N GLY A 375 7.83 -0.45 -4.14
CA GLY A 375 8.82 -0.39 -3.06
C GLY A 375 8.27 -0.88 -1.74
N GLY A 376 9.17 -0.94 -0.75
CA GLY A 376 8.88 -1.44 0.59
C GLY A 376 8.95 -0.37 1.68
N GLU A 377 9.18 -0.81 2.90
CA GLU A 377 9.04 -0.01 4.12
C GLU A 377 10.31 0.73 4.54
N PHE A 378 11.51 0.24 4.17
CA PHE A 378 12.82 0.85 4.41
C PHE A 378 13.88 0.23 3.48
N GLY A 379 15.16 0.55 3.67
CA GLY A 379 16.27 0.05 2.87
C GLY A 379 17.09 -1.03 3.56
N ARG A 380 18.24 -1.33 2.96
CA ARG A 380 19.19 -2.32 3.47
C ARG A 380 20.57 -1.73 3.63
N THR A 381 21.33 -2.22 4.63
CA THR A 381 22.67 -1.73 4.94
C THR A 381 23.65 -1.96 3.79
N PRO A 382 24.59 -1.02 3.55
CA PRO A 382 25.67 -1.21 2.59
C PRO A 382 26.79 -2.14 3.09
N PHE A 383 26.64 -2.69 4.28
CA PHE A 383 27.60 -3.64 4.85
C PHE A 383 27.00 -5.03 5.03
N LEU A 384 27.89 -6.02 5.09
CA LEU A 384 27.57 -7.43 5.14
C LEU A 384 26.94 -7.82 6.49
N GLN A 385 25.87 -8.57 6.40
CA GLN A 385 25.41 -9.49 7.43
C GLN A 385 25.79 -10.93 7.02
N GLY A 386 26.40 -11.68 7.92
CA GLY A 386 26.91 -13.02 7.63
C GLY A 386 28.44 -13.10 7.57
N ASP A 387 28.97 -14.21 7.09
CA ASP A 387 30.42 -14.43 6.93
C ASP A 387 30.84 -14.07 5.49
N PHE A 388 31.85 -13.20 5.38
CA PHE A 388 32.37 -12.76 4.08
C PHE A 388 32.92 -13.92 3.23
N LYS A 389 33.39 -15.00 3.85
CA LYS A 389 33.92 -16.18 3.15
C LYS A 389 32.84 -17.05 2.53
N GLU A 390 31.58 -16.90 2.95
CA GLU A 390 30.47 -17.72 2.53
C GLU A 390 29.48 -16.89 1.68
N ARG A 391 29.84 -16.63 0.41
CA ARG A 391 29.05 -15.77 -0.51
C ARG A 391 27.56 -16.15 -0.55
N GLN A 392 27.22 -17.41 -0.46
CA GLN A 392 25.85 -17.92 -0.46
C GLN A 392 25.05 -17.54 0.81
N LYS A 393 25.73 -17.08 1.86
CA LYS A 393 25.13 -16.63 3.13
C LYS A 393 25.21 -15.11 3.31
N TRP A 394 25.65 -14.37 2.28
CA TRP A 394 25.64 -12.92 2.37
C TRP A 394 24.24 -12.38 2.52
N GLY A 395 24.08 -11.39 3.38
CA GLY A 395 22.85 -10.67 3.62
C GLY A 395 23.10 -9.22 3.97
N ARG A 396 22.01 -8.49 4.07
CA ARG A 396 22.00 -7.09 4.49
C ARG A 396 20.97 -6.89 5.58
N ASP A 397 21.30 -6.08 6.58
CA ASP A 397 20.38 -5.74 7.67
C ASP A 397 19.48 -4.54 7.29
N HIS A 398 18.53 -4.22 8.15
CA HIS A 398 17.59 -3.12 8.00
C HIS A 398 18.28 -1.76 8.03
N HIS A 399 17.84 -0.86 7.16
CA HIS A 399 18.40 0.49 7.05
C HIS A 399 17.33 1.55 6.84
N PRO A 400 17.00 2.37 7.87
CA PRO A 400 15.92 3.35 7.76
C PRO A 400 16.32 4.66 7.08
N TYR A 401 17.64 4.97 7.01
CA TYR A 401 18.15 6.30 6.63
C TYR A 401 18.19 6.56 5.14
N ALA A 402 18.10 5.50 4.31
CA ALA A 402 18.02 5.62 2.86
C ALA A 402 17.34 4.39 2.26
N PHE A 403 16.40 4.60 1.34
CA PHE A 403 15.82 3.57 0.49
C PHE A 403 15.24 4.16 -0.79
N THR A 404 14.89 3.31 -1.74
CA THR A 404 14.37 3.73 -3.03
C THR A 404 12.96 3.20 -3.25
N LEU A 405 12.07 4.09 -3.66
CA LEU A 405 10.80 3.76 -4.31
C LEU A 405 10.87 4.19 -5.76
N TRP A 406 10.08 3.58 -6.65
CA TRP A 406 9.78 4.22 -7.92
C TRP A 406 8.28 4.44 -8.09
N MET A 407 7.94 5.48 -8.87
CA MET A 407 6.56 5.84 -9.20
C MET A 407 6.43 6.07 -10.70
N ALA A 408 5.24 5.81 -11.25
CA ALA A 408 4.91 6.07 -12.64
C ALA A 408 3.48 6.59 -12.78
N GLY A 409 3.23 7.42 -13.78
CA GLY A 409 1.90 7.91 -14.15
C GLY A 409 1.26 8.89 -13.18
N GLY A 410 -0.01 9.21 -13.38
CA GLY A 410 -0.81 10.07 -12.50
C GLY A 410 -0.20 11.46 -12.23
N GLY A 411 0.51 12.05 -13.21
CA GLY A 411 1.17 13.35 -13.07
C GLY A 411 2.50 13.30 -12.31
N ILE A 412 3.11 12.12 -12.16
CA ILE A 412 4.50 11.97 -11.72
C ILE A 412 5.43 12.22 -12.92
N LYS A 413 6.51 12.96 -12.74
CA LYS A 413 7.50 13.20 -13.80
C LYS A 413 8.16 11.90 -14.23
N PRO A 414 8.05 11.49 -15.49
CA PRO A 414 8.73 10.30 -16.00
C PRO A 414 10.22 10.56 -16.27
N GLY A 415 11.02 9.50 -16.28
CA GLY A 415 12.41 9.53 -16.70
C GLY A 415 13.33 10.35 -15.79
N ILE A 416 13.12 10.36 -14.49
CA ILE A 416 13.98 11.07 -13.55
C ILE A 416 14.44 10.20 -12.39
N SER A 417 15.61 10.52 -11.84
CA SER A 417 16.04 10.08 -10.52
C SER A 417 16.06 11.28 -9.58
N TYR A 418 15.34 11.20 -8.47
CA TYR A 418 15.18 12.28 -7.49
C TYR A 418 15.86 11.95 -6.17
N GLY A 419 16.58 12.92 -5.65
CA GLY A 419 17.37 12.81 -4.45
C GLY A 419 18.66 12.00 -4.61
N GLU A 420 19.57 12.18 -3.68
CA GLU A 420 20.88 11.54 -3.70
C GLU A 420 21.24 11.00 -2.31
N THR A 421 21.92 9.86 -2.30
CA THR A 421 22.57 9.29 -1.13
C THR A 421 24.07 9.47 -1.22
N ASP A 422 24.77 9.33 -0.09
CA ASP A 422 26.24 9.38 -0.03
C ASP A 422 26.90 8.23 -0.83
N ASP A 423 28.22 8.23 -0.86
CA ASP A 423 29.02 7.28 -1.66
C ASP A 423 28.83 5.82 -1.29
N LEU A 424 28.27 5.55 -0.10
CA LEU A 424 27.95 4.18 0.36
C LEU A 424 26.44 3.90 0.38
N ALA A 425 25.60 4.81 -0.13
CA ALA A 425 24.15 4.72 -0.03
C ALA A 425 23.64 4.57 1.43
N MET A 426 24.42 5.13 2.38
CA MET A 426 24.15 5.04 3.80
C MET A 426 23.29 6.19 4.30
N ASN A 427 23.42 7.36 3.70
CA ASN A 427 22.70 8.57 4.09
C ASN A 427 22.10 9.28 2.89
N VAL A 428 20.93 9.83 3.07
CA VAL A 428 20.42 10.83 2.13
C VAL A 428 21.19 12.13 2.34
N ILE A 429 21.78 12.66 1.27
CA ILE A 429 22.57 13.90 1.25
C ILE A 429 21.90 15.02 0.50
N LYS A 430 20.90 14.72 -0.36
CA LYS A 430 20.20 15.72 -1.16
C LYS A 430 18.74 15.36 -1.32
N ASP A 431 17.88 16.36 -1.25
CA ASP A 431 16.43 16.26 -1.49
C ASP A 431 15.76 15.11 -0.72
N PRO A 432 15.84 15.07 0.62
CA PRO A 432 15.29 14.00 1.43
C PRO A 432 13.76 13.93 1.31
N VAL A 433 13.24 12.73 1.14
CA VAL A 433 11.80 12.44 1.12
C VAL A 433 11.44 11.54 2.31
N HIS A 434 10.75 12.13 3.26
CA HIS A 434 10.24 11.38 4.40
C HIS A 434 8.97 10.60 4.03
N VAL A 435 8.64 9.52 4.73
CA VAL A 435 7.40 8.76 4.52
C VAL A 435 6.17 9.66 4.52
N HIS A 436 6.08 10.64 5.42
CA HIS A 436 4.97 11.60 5.42
C HIS A 436 4.96 12.53 4.20
N ASP A 437 6.13 12.87 3.63
CA ASP A 437 6.22 13.69 2.41
C ASP A 437 5.72 12.90 1.19
N PHE A 438 6.07 11.61 1.12
CA PHE A 438 5.53 10.68 0.13
C PHE A 438 4.00 10.58 0.24
N GLN A 439 3.46 10.39 1.45
CA GLN A 439 2.02 10.34 1.70
C GLN A 439 1.32 11.65 1.32
N ALA A 440 1.89 12.81 1.67
CA ALA A 440 1.36 14.12 1.29
C ALA A 440 1.34 14.31 -0.22
N THR A 441 2.42 13.88 -0.91
CA THR A 441 2.56 13.98 -2.37
C THR A 441 1.53 13.10 -3.09
N LEU A 442 1.31 11.88 -2.60
CA LEU A 442 0.28 10.99 -3.13
C LEU A 442 -1.12 11.59 -3.01
N LEU A 443 -1.48 12.09 -1.82
CA LEU A 443 -2.77 12.75 -1.59
C LEU A 443 -2.94 13.97 -2.49
N HIS A 444 -1.89 14.76 -2.68
CA HIS A 444 -1.90 15.93 -3.55
C HIS A 444 -2.24 15.55 -5.01
N GLN A 445 -1.62 14.52 -5.57
CA GLN A 445 -1.91 14.07 -6.93
C GLN A 445 -3.38 13.61 -7.11
N LEU A 446 -3.99 13.12 -6.04
CA LEU A 446 -5.40 12.73 -6.00
C LEU A 446 -6.35 13.90 -5.69
N GLY A 447 -5.86 15.15 -5.71
CA GLY A 447 -6.65 16.36 -5.48
C GLY A 447 -6.99 16.59 -4.00
N ILE A 448 -6.28 15.96 -3.08
CA ILE A 448 -6.51 16.07 -1.63
C ILE A 448 -5.42 16.94 -1.00
N ASP A 449 -5.86 17.98 -0.31
CA ASP A 449 -5.04 18.67 0.66
C ASP A 449 -4.91 17.78 1.91
N HIS A 450 -3.70 17.27 2.17
CA HIS A 450 -3.43 16.33 3.25
C HIS A 450 -3.62 16.93 4.65
N GLU A 451 -3.66 18.26 4.78
CA GLU A 451 -3.91 18.94 6.05
C GLU A 451 -5.41 19.11 6.31
N ARG A 452 -6.22 19.20 5.24
CA ARG A 452 -7.67 19.40 5.33
C ARG A 452 -8.45 18.09 5.45
N LEU A 453 -7.92 16.98 4.89
CA LEU A 453 -8.57 15.67 5.04
C LEU A 453 -8.33 15.12 6.44
N THR A 454 -9.26 15.37 7.34
CA THR A 454 -9.18 14.95 8.74
C THR A 454 -10.38 14.14 9.17
N TYR A 455 -10.19 13.33 10.20
CA TYR A 455 -11.25 12.63 10.91
C TYR A 455 -11.12 12.85 12.41
N LYS A 456 -12.23 13.25 13.07
CA LYS A 456 -12.23 13.51 14.50
C LYS A 456 -12.43 12.22 15.27
N PHE A 457 -11.43 11.82 16.03
CA PHE A 457 -11.47 10.64 16.89
C PHE A 457 -10.95 10.98 18.29
N GLN A 458 -11.66 10.61 19.33
CA GLN A 458 -11.30 10.88 20.74
C GLN A 458 -10.89 12.35 21.00
N GLY A 459 -11.58 13.30 20.38
CA GLY A 459 -11.34 14.73 20.59
C GLY A 459 -10.24 15.37 19.72
N ARG A 460 -9.44 14.58 18.99
CA ARG A 460 -8.40 15.06 18.09
C ARG A 460 -8.82 14.87 16.63
N ASN A 461 -8.48 15.83 15.76
CA ASN A 461 -8.56 15.67 14.31
C ASN A 461 -7.29 14.95 13.83
N PHE A 462 -7.46 13.73 13.34
CA PHE A 462 -6.36 12.93 12.74
C PHE A 462 -6.33 13.12 11.23
N ARG A 463 -5.16 12.98 10.65
CA ARG A 463 -4.89 12.92 9.21
C ARG A 463 -3.81 11.88 8.93
N LEU A 464 -3.69 11.39 7.67
CA LEU A 464 -2.72 10.37 7.28
C LEU A 464 -1.29 10.79 7.63
N THR A 465 -0.94 12.04 7.37
CA THR A 465 0.42 12.58 7.57
C THR A 465 0.69 13.05 9.01
N ASP A 466 -0.19 12.78 9.95
CA ASP A 466 -0.16 13.26 11.34
C ASP A 466 0.05 14.79 11.40
N VAL A 467 1.16 15.27 11.95
CA VAL A 467 1.50 16.72 12.03
C VAL A 467 2.58 17.10 11.01
N HIS A 468 2.97 16.17 10.15
CA HIS A 468 4.09 16.27 9.21
C HIS A 468 3.60 16.31 7.75
N GLY A 469 4.52 16.13 6.82
CA GLY A 469 4.29 15.97 5.39
C GLY A 469 4.44 17.27 4.62
N LYS A 470 5.24 17.19 3.56
CA LYS A 470 5.42 18.25 2.55
C LYS A 470 5.26 17.64 1.17
N VAL A 471 4.50 18.28 0.31
CA VAL A 471 4.37 17.84 -1.08
C VAL A 471 5.71 18.02 -1.81
N VAL A 472 6.24 16.96 -2.35
CA VAL A 472 7.50 16.94 -3.13
C VAL A 472 7.19 17.38 -4.56
N LYS A 473 7.13 18.69 -4.79
CA LYS A 473 6.69 19.26 -6.08
C LYS A 473 7.65 18.96 -7.24
N ASP A 474 8.92 18.74 -6.95
CA ASP A 474 9.95 18.54 -7.97
C ASP A 474 9.80 17.22 -8.75
N ILE A 475 9.06 16.26 -8.21
CA ILE A 475 8.70 15.01 -8.90
C ILE A 475 7.35 15.07 -9.62
N LEU A 476 6.68 16.22 -9.64
CA LEU A 476 5.33 16.41 -10.22
C LEU A 476 5.39 17.20 -11.52
N VAL A 477 4.47 16.84 -12.47
CA VAL A 477 4.29 17.54 -13.75
C VAL A 477 3.43 18.79 -13.58
#